data_14982ce02498891e8ec449021fc07170
#
_entry.id   14982ce02498891e8ec449021fc07170
#
_cell.length_a   1.000
_cell.length_b   1.000
_cell.length_c   1.000
_cell.angle_alpha   90.00
_cell.angle_beta   90.00
_cell.angle_gamma   90.00
#
_symmetry.space_group_name_H-M   'P 1'
#
loop_
_entity.id
_entity.type
_entity.pdbx_description
1 polymer ?
#
loop_
_entity_poly.entity_id
_entity_poly.type
_entity_poly.pdbx_seq_one_letter_code
_entity_poly.pdbx_strand_id
1 'polypeptide(L)'
;MQVPRIAGSSGRITLTRIVTNGTRVGVDDQLAEFDRTGELDAAREAKAKYQDLVHQVEQRRAENNSTARQRIADIQQAQADLDKAQLKLKIAETLSEIDRLKNEVRLKDATERVASLKKADALRTEAETASLRVLELQRDREKLRWERAQANAERLLVRAPMAGIVALESVWRTGTLGHPQEGDQLWGGQRLLRVFDPAEMRVRAFVDEPDVAALTPGCRAEVRLDAYPGAVLRARLESASPAATAALGTPLKTFDAIFRFERHDDHLMPDLSAALTIDVGGTLDATATGPRKRDGDAQ
;
A
#
# COMPACT_ATOMS: atom_id res chain seq x y z
N MET A 1 -11.30 -3.01 -9.87
CA MET A 1 -9.91 -3.31 -9.43
C MET A 1 -8.93 -2.89 -10.51
N GLN A 2 -7.71 -2.55 -10.14
CA GLN A 2 -6.70 -2.01 -11.06
C GLN A 2 -5.47 -2.90 -11.10
N VAL A 3 -4.73 -2.81 -12.21
CA VAL A 3 -3.40 -3.40 -12.34
C VAL A 3 -2.49 -2.87 -11.22
N PRO A 4 -1.80 -3.73 -10.47
CA PRO A 4 -0.96 -3.31 -9.35
C PRO A 4 0.14 -2.34 -9.77
N ARG A 5 0.44 -1.37 -8.90
CA ARG A 5 1.60 -0.50 -9.05
C ARG A 5 2.75 -1.05 -8.23
N ILE A 6 3.86 -1.31 -8.89
CA ILE A 6 5.07 -1.84 -8.26
C ILE A 6 5.95 -0.69 -7.80
N ALA A 7 6.29 -0.69 -6.52
CA ALA A 7 7.16 0.34 -5.96
C ALA A 7 8.59 0.20 -6.53
N GLY A 8 9.03 1.22 -7.24
CA GLY A 8 10.36 1.24 -7.88
C GLY A 8 10.38 0.77 -9.33
N SER A 9 9.25 0.39 -9.92
CA SER A 9 9.12 0.09 -11.34
C SER A 9 8.02 0.96 -11.97
N SER A 10 8.34 1.60 -13.07
CA SER A 10 7.39 2.37 -13.90
C SER A 10 7.03 1.65 -15.20
N GLY A 11 7.43 0.39 -15.32
CA GLY A 11 7.25 -0.40 -16.53
C GLY A 11 5.87 -1.06 -16.66
N ARG A 12 5.67 -1.70 -17.81
CA ARG A 12 4.57 -2.63 -18.03
C ARG A 12 4.83 -3.91 -17.26
N ILE A 13 3.77 -4.53 -16.78
CA ILE A 13 3.81 -5.84 -16.13
C ILE A 13 3.02 -6.85 -16.95
N THR A 14 3.55 -8.07 -17.08
CA THR A 14 2.93 -9.12 -17.87
C THR A 14 1.88 -9.86 -17.07
N LEU A 15 0.68 -9.98 -17.61
CA LEU A 15 -0.42 -10.75 -17.04
C LEU A 15 -0.20 -12.24 -17.34
N THR A 16 -0.03 -13.08 -16.31
CA THR A 16 0.23 -14.52 -16.46
C THR A 16 -1.03 -15.36 -16.35
N ARG A 17 -2.01 -14.90 -15.55
CA ARG A 17 -3.30 -15.57 -15.39
C ARG A 17 -4.40 -14.57 -15.13
N ILE A 18 -5.59 -14.81 -15.66
CA ILE A 18 -6.80 -14.04 -15.36
C ILE A 18 -8.02 -14.97 -15.34
N VAL A 19 -8.93 -14.69 -14.39
CA VAL A 19 -10.22 -15.37 -14.31
C VAL A 19 -11.10 -15.00 -15.51
N THR A 20 -11.94 -15.92 -15.96
CA THR A 20 -12.86 -15.67 -17.08
C THR A 20 -13.97 -14.71 -16.69
N ASN A 21 -14.43 -13.92 -17.67
CA ASN A 21 -15.54 -13.00 -17.49
C ASN A 21 -16.83 -13.73 -17.09
N GLY A 22 -17.58 -13.21 -16.13
CA GLY A 22 -18.82 -13.81 -15.62
C GLY A 22 -18.62 -14.92 -14.56
N THR A 23 -17.37 -15.23 -14.18
CA THR A 23 -17.10 -16.23 -13.14
C THR A 23 -17.57 -15.75 -11.77
N ARG A 24 -18.22 -16.63 -11.01
CA ARG A 24 -18.56 -16.40 -9.61
C ARG A 24 -17.36 -16.71 -8.73
N VAL A 25 -17.01 -15.79 -7.84
CA VAL A 25 -15.82 -15.86 -6.97
C VAL A 25 -16.19 -15.61 -5.51
N GLY A 26 -15.45 -16.25 -4.59
CA GLY A 26 -15.51 -16.01 -3.16
C GLY A 26 -14.54 -14.90 -2.72
N VAL A 27 -14.58 -14.58 -1.43
CA VAL A 27 -13.60 -13.69 -0.80
C VAL A 27 -12.22 -14.34 -0.87
N ASP A 28 -11.18 -13.55 -1.16
CA ASP A 28 -9.78 -13.98 -1.30
C ASP A 28 -9.46 -14.89 -2.51
N ASP A 29 -10.44 -15.23 -3.35
CA ASP A 29 -10.16 -15.97 -4.58
C ASP A 29 -9.20 -15.20 -5.49
N GLN A 30 -8.30 -15.93 -6.15
CA GLN A 30 -7.35 -15.34 -7.08
C GLN A 30 -8.06 -14.93 -8.38
N LEU A 31 -8.01 -13.62 -8.69
CA LEU A 31 -8.64 -13.04 -9.87
C LEU A 31 -7.66 -12.87 -11.03
N ALA A 32 -6.47 -12.43 -10.73
CA ALA A 32 -5.40 -12.25 -11.72
C ALA A 32 -4.03 -12.46 -11.08
N GLU A 33 -3.10 -12.94 -11.88
CA GLU A 33 -1.70 -13.08 -11.50
C GLU A 33 -0.84 -12.42 -12.57
N PHE A 34 0.09 -11.60 -12.13
CA PHE A 34 1.11 -11.00 -12.96
C PHE A 34 2.45 -11.70 -12.76
N ASP A 35 3.36 -11.56 -13.72
CA ASP A 35 4.71 -12.13 -13.59
C ASP A 35 5.42 -11.51 -12.39
N ARG A 36 5.63 -12.35 -11.38
CA ARG A 36 6.29 -12.00 -10.12
C ARG A 36 7.67 -12.62 -9.94
N THR A 37 8.16 -13.30 -10.95
CA THR A 37 9.44 -14.03 -10.89
C THR A 37 10.58 -13.10 -10.50
N GLY A 38 10.69 -11.95 -11.15
CA GLY A 38 11.72 -10.97 -10.85
C GLY A 38 11.67 -10.42 -9.41
N GLU A 39 10.47 -10.16 -8.87
CA GLU A 39 10.29 -9.69 -7.50
C GLU A 39 10.60 -10.79 -6.47
N LEU A 40 10.23 -12.03 -6.75
CA LEU A 40 10.56 -13.17 -5.89
C LEU A 40 12.07 -13.43 -5.86
N ASP A 41 12.76 -13.33 -6.99
CA ASP A 41 14.21 -13.48 -7.04
C ASP A 41 14.93 -12.33 -6.32
N ALA A 42 14.47 -11.09 -6.53
CA ALA A 42 14.97 -9.94 -5.79
C ALA A 42 14.75 -10.07 -4.27
N ALA A 43 13.60 -10.63 -3.85
CA ALA A 43 13.33 -10.89 -2.45
C ALA A 43 14.26 -11.95 -1.86
N ARG A 44 14.53 -13.05 -2.60
CA ARG A 44 15.48 -14.10 -2.17
C ARG A 44 16.91 -13.56 -2.04
N GLU A 45 17.36 -12.80 -3.03
CA GLU A 45 18.69 -12.19 -3.03
C GLU A 45 18.86 -11.20 -1.86
N ALA A 46 17.91 -10.28 -1.69
CA ALA A 46 17.94 -9.30 -0.61
C ALA A 46 17.87 -9.96 0.77
N LYS A 47 17.07 -11.04 0.92
CA LYS A 47 17.02 -11.85 2.15
C LYS A 47 18.35 -12.50 2.49
N ALA A 48 19.02 -13.10 1.51
CA ALA A 48 20.32 -13.73 1.70
C ALA A 48 21.38 -12.70 2.14
N LYS A 49 21.42 -11.53 1.47
CA LYS A 49 22.31 -10.42 1.84
C LYS A 49 21.99 -9.87 3.23
N TYR A 50 20.73 -9.74 3.59
CA TYR A 50 20.31 -9.33 4.91
C TYR A 50 20.82 -10.30 5.99
N GLN A 51 20.66 -11.62 5.79
CA GLN A 51 21.12 -12.65 6.74
C GLN A 51 22.64 -12.62 6.91
N ASP A 52 23.38 -12.49 5.81
CA ASP A 52 24.84 -12.36 5.85
C ASP A 52 25.28 -11.13 6.64
N LEU A 53 24.65 -9.97 6.41
CA LEU A 53 24.93 -8.74 7.16
C LEU A 53 24.55 -8.84 8.64
N VAL A 54 23.51 -9.61 9.00
CA VAL A 54 23.19 -9.90 10.41
C VAL A 54 24.37 -10.60 11.08
N HIS A 55 24.91 -11.65 10.44
CA HIS A 55 26.07 -12.37 10.98
C HIS A 55 27.32 -11.49 11.05
N GLN A 56 27.59 -10.66 10.05
CA GLN A 56 28.70 -9.71 10.07
C GLN A 56 28.58 -8.69 11.21
N VAL A 57 27.38 -8.17 11.49
CA VAL A 57 27.11 -7.27 12.62
C VAL A 57 27.40 -7.98 13.95
N GLU A 58 26.93 -9.21 14.11
CA GLU A 58 27.14 -10.00 15.32
C GLU A 58 28.64 -10.31 15.54
N GLN A 59 29.32 -10.73 14.49
CA GLN A 59 30.74 -10.96 14.51
C GLN A 59 31.50 -9.69 14.89
N ARG A 60 31.21 -8.56 14.24
CA ARG A 60 31.88 -7.28 14.54
C ARG A 60 31.64 -6.82 15.98
N ARG A 61 30.43 -7.02 16.52
CA ARG A 61 30.12 -6.74 17.93
C ARG A 61 30.95 -7.60 18.87
N ALA A 62 31.07 -8.89 18.57
CA ALA A 62 31.88 -9.80 19.38
C ALA A 62 33.38 -9.44 19.35
N GLU A 63 33.91 -9.11 18.17
CA GLU A 63 35.30 -8.63 18.00
C GLU A 63 35.54 -7.34 18.78
N ASN A 64 34.68 -6.34 18.63
CA ASN A 64 34.78 -5.05 19.33
C ASN A 64 34.73 -5.26 20.85
N ASN A 65 33.85 -6.14 21.36
CA ASN A 65 33.77 -6.45 22.78
C ASN A 65 35.02 -7.13 23.29
N SER A 66 35.64 -8.03 22.52
CA SER A 66 36.87 -8.70 22.88
C SER A 66 38.04 -7.71 22.95
N THR A 67 38.22 -6.90 21.91
CA THR A 67 39.27 -5.88 21.86
C THR A 67 39.09 -4.80 22.91
N ALA A 68 37.85 -4.38 23.22
CA ALA A 68 37.56 -3.43 24.29
C ALA A 68 37.96 -3.97 25.66
N ARG A 69 37.68 -5.26 25.96
CA ARG A 69 38.13 -5.90 27.23
C ARG A 69 39.63 -5.91 27.35
N GLN A 70 40.36 -6.20 26.27
CA GLN A 70 41.80 -6.17 26.27
C GLN A 70 42.35 -4.77 26.55
N ARG A 71 41.83 -3.73 25.90
CA ARG A 71 42.22 -2.33 26.15
C ARG A 71 41.94 -1.88 27.57
N ILE A 72 40.79 -2.31 28.15
CA ILE A 72 40.49 -2.02 29.56
C ILE A 72 41.51 -2.67 30.48
N ALA A 73 41.91 -3.93 30.23
CA ALA A 73 42.94 -4.60 31.00
C ALA A 73 44.31 -3.89 30.92
N ASP A 74 44.70 -3.45 29.71
CA ASP A 74 45.93 -2.70 29.50
C ASP A 74 45.92 -1.35 30.23
N ILE A 75 44.78 -0.64 30.24
CA ILE A 75 44.64 0.60 31.01
C ILE A 75 44.69 0.35 32.51
N GLN A 76 44.04 -0.73 32.99
CA GLN A 76 44.13 -1.12 34.41
C GLN A 76 45.55 -1.46 34.85
N GLN A 77 46.30 -2.19 34.01
CA GLN A 77 47.68 -2.47 34.26
C GLN A 77 48.55 -1.19 34.33
N ALA A 78 48.35 -0.28 33.36
CA ALA A 78 49.06 1.00 33.36
C ALA A 78 48.69 1.86 34.57
N GLN A 79 47.44 1.82 35.03
CA GLN A 79 46.99 2.52 36.25
C GLN A 79 47.69 1.95 37.50
N ALA A 80 47.78 0.62 37.61
CA ALA A 80 48.51 -0.03 38.73
C ALA A 80 49.99 0.32 38.73
N ASP A 81 50.63 0.46 37.56
CA ASP A 81 52.01 0.89 37.44
C ASP A 81 52.19 2.37 37.85
N LEU A 82 51.23 3.24 37.51
CA LEU A 82 51.19 4.63 37.97
C LEU A 82 51.07 4.70 39.50
N ASP A 83 50.16 3.92 40.11
CA ASP A 83 49.99 3.87 41.57
C ASP A 83 51.27 3.42 42.26
N LYS A 84 51.96 2.42 41.72
CA LYS A 84 53.30 1.97 42.20
C LYS A 84 54.34 3.08 42.08
N ALA A 85 54.34 3.85 40.95
CA ALA A 85 55.33 4.96 40.81
C ALA A 85 55.05 6.09 41.83
N GLN A 86 53.75 6.39 42.10
CA GLN A 86 53.42 7.35 43.17
C GLN A 86 53.84 6.92 44.54
N LEU A 87 53.65 5.64 44.90
CA LEU A 87 54.10 5.10 46.18
C LEU A 87 55.60 5.17 46.32
N LYS A 88 56.39 4.79 45.26
CA LYS A 88 57.83 4.89 45.25
C LYS A 88 58.34 6.32 45.43
N LEU A 89 57.68 7.31 44.82
CA LEU A 89 58.03 8.72 45.00
C LEU A 89 57.84 9.17 46.47
N LYS A 90 56.73 8.78 47.11
CA LYS A 90 56.45 9.08 48.54
C LYS A 90 57.51 8.49 49.47
N ILE A 91 57.97 7.30 49.17
CA ILE A 91 59.08 6.66 49.97
C ILE A 91 60.42 7.32 49.66
N ALA A 92 60.63 7.84 48.47
CA ALA A 92 61.86 8.47 47.99
C ALA A 92 62.21 9.81 48.69
N GLU A 93 61.28 10.42 49.44
CA GLU A 93 61.55 11.60 50.25
C GLU A 93 62.66 11.35 51.33
N THR A 94 62.86 10.07 51.63
CA THR A 94 63.92 9.64 52.57
C THR A 94 65.20 9.13 51.88
N LEU A 95 65.27 9.17 50.54
CA LEU A 95 66.38 8.62 49.73
C LEU A 95 67.25 9.73 49.13
N SER A 96 68.29 9.31 48.36
CA SER A 96 69.19 10.19 47.62
C SER A 96 68.43 11.06 46.61
N GLU A 97 68.92 12.30 46.36
CA GLU A 97 68.38 13.23 45.39
C GLU A 97 68.31 12.64 43.96
N ILE A 98 69.29 11.80 43.60
CA ILE A 98 69.28 11.09 42.30
C ILE A 98 68.15 10.08 42.22
N ASP A 99 67.82 9.38 43.29
CA ASP A 99 66.72 8.42 43.31
C ASP A 99 65.35 9.12 43.31
N ARG A 100 65.23 10.26 43.90
CA ARG A 100 64.06 11.12 43.82
C ARG A 100 63.81 11.58 42.40
N LEU A 101 64.78 12.14 41.69
CA LEU A 101 64.72 12.55 40.30
C LEU A 101 64.30 11.38 39.34
N LYS A 102 64.92 10.19 39.56
CA LYS A 102 64.55 8.98 38.80
C LYS A 102 63.08 8.60 39.01
N ASN A 103 62.54 8.71 40.23
CA ASN A 103 61.18 8.36 40.54
C ASN A 103 60.19 9.44 40.02
N GLU A 104 60.57 10.70 39.99
CA GLU A 104 59.81 11.78 39.34
C GLU A 104 59.63 11.54 37.83
N VAL A 105 60.73 11.19 37.13
CA VAL A 105 60.64 10.83 35.68
C VAL A 105 59.75 9.62 35.48
N ARG A 106 59.93 8.54 36.29
CA ARG A 106 59.07 7.34 36.20
C ARG A 106 57.58 7.66 36.43
N LEU A 107 57.29 8.55 37.39
CA LEU A 107 55.88 8.99 37.63
C LEU A 107 55.32 9.74 36.43
N LYS A 108 56.10 10.65 35.84
CA LYS A 108 55.71 11.39 34.65
C LYS A 108 55.44 10.45 33.50
N ASP A 109 56.35 9.50 33.22
CA ASP A 109 56.22 8.51 32.15
C ASP A 109 54.96 7.63 32.35
N ALA A 110 54.71 7.17 33.58
CA ALA A 110 53.52 6.38 33.89
C ALA A 110 52.21 7.19 33.71
N THR A 111 52.22 8.47 34.10
CA THR A 111 51.07 9.37 33.93
C THR A 111 50.78 9.60 32.46
N GLU A 112 51.79 9.92 31.65
CA GLU A 112 51.66 10.11 30.20
C GLU A 112 51.19 8.83 29.51
N ARG A 113 51.66 7.64 29.93
CA ARG A 113 51.22 6.35 29.40
C ARG A 113 49.73 6.09 29.65
N VAL A 114 49.23 6.30 30.87
CA VAL A 114 47.79 6.16 31.20
C VAL A 114 46.96 7.14 30.38
N ALA A 115 47.36 8.40 30.28
CA ALA A 115 46.67 9.41 29.49
C ALA A 115 46.60 9.05 28.01
N SER A 116 47.73 8.58 27.45
CA SER A 116 47.82 8.14 26.05
C SER A 116 46.91 6.92 25.76
N LEU A 117 46.96 5.90 26.64
CA LEU A 117 46.09 4.72 26.49
C LEU A 117 44.61 5.06 26.57
N LYS A 118 44.21 5.89 27.53
CA LYS A 118 42.81 6.35 27.64
C LYS A 118 42.36 7.14 26.40
N LYS A 119 43.19 8.03 25.87
CA LYS A 119 42.92 8.78 24.65
C LYS A 119 42.80 7.84 23.42
N ALA A 120 43.74 6.88 23.31
CA ALA A 120 43.70 5.90 22.23
C ALA A 120 42.45 5.00 22.29
N ASP A 121 42.03 4.59 23.51
CA ASP A 121 40.79 3.81 23.71
C ASP A 121 39.54 4.59 23.28
N ALA A 122 39.41 5.86 23.67
CA ALA A 122 38.30 6.70 23.28
C ALA A 122 38.15 6.81 21.75
N LEU A 123 39.28 7.11 21.06
CA LEU A 123 39.29 7.22 19.59
C LEU A 123 38.96 5.88 18.89
N ARG A 124 39.46 4.77 19.42
CA ARG A 124 39.17 3.44 18.87
C ARG A 124 37.70 3.06 19.09
N THR A 125 37.16 3.32 20.26
CA THR A 125 35.75 3.08 20.57
C THR A 125 34.84 3.86 19.64
N GLU A 126 35.16 5.13 19.36
CA GLU A 126 34.42 5.95 18.38
C GLU A 126 34.52 5.36 16.99
N ALA A 127 35.69 4.96 16.52
CA ALA A 127 35.89 4.34 15.21
C ALA A 127 35.15 2.99 15.09
N GLU A 128 35.17 2.16 16.13
CA GLU A 128 34.50 0.87 16.20
C GLU A 128 32.97 1.03 16.16
N THR A 129 32.42 2.00 16.91
CA THR A 129 30.99 2.32 16.89
C THR A 129 30.55 2.86 15.54
N ALA A 130 31.34 3.74 14.92
CA ALA A 130 31.06 4.25 13.57
C ALA A 130 31.04 3.12 12.52
N SER A 131 32.04 2.23 12.55
CA SER A 131 32.12 1.10 11.61
C SER A 131 30.97 0.11 11.80
N LEU A 132 30.59 -0.18 13.04
CA LEU A 132 29.44 -1.01 13.35
C LEU A 132 28.15 -0.38 12.84
N ARG A 133 28.00 0.94 13.01
CA ARG A 133 26.83 1.67 12.51
C ARG A 133 26.68 1.60 10.99
N VAL A 134 27.79 1.64 10.26
CA VAL A 134 27.77 1.45 8.79
C VAL A 134 27.22 0.08 8.41
N LEU A 135 27.67 -0.99 9.08
CA LEU A 135 27.17 -2.35 8.85
C LEU A 135 25.70 -2.49 9.21
N GLU A 136 25.26 -1.89 10.31
CA GLU A 136 23.85 -1.88 10.71
C GLU A 136 22.96 -1.19 9.67
N LEU A 137 23.40 -0.04 9.14
CA LEU A 137 22.68 0.67 8.09
C LEU A 137 22.62 -0.12 6.78
N GLN A 138 23.68 -0.84 6.43
CA GLN A 138 23.68 -1.73 5.27
C GLN A 138 22.70 -2.89 5.47
N ARG A 139 22.72 -3.54 6.63
CA ARG A 139 21.75 -4.59 7.01
C ARG A 139 20.31 -4.09 6.90
N ASP A 140 20.02 -2.92 7.47
CA ASP A 140 18.66 -2.35 7.49
C ASP A 140 18.20 -1.98 6.08
N ARG A 141 19.11 -1.50 5.22
CA ARG A 141 18.82 -1.25 3.81
C ARG A 141 18.43 -2.53 3.06
N GLU A 142 19.17 -3.61 3.25
CA GLU A 142 18.85 -4.89 2.59
C GLU A 142 17.56 -5.52 3.16
N LYS A 143 17.26 -5.32 4.45
CA LYS A 143 15.97 -5.68 5.04
C LYS A 143 14.81 -4.98 4.35
N LEU A 144 14.90 -3.66 4.17
CA LEU A 144 13.87 -2.88 3.49
C LEU A 144 13.72 -3.28 2.02
N ARG A 145 14.81 -3.66 1.34
CA ARG A 145 14.75 -4.20 -0.02
C ARG A 145 13.99 -5.51 -0.07
N TRP A 146 14.30 -6.43 0.83
CA TRP A 146 13.61 -7.70 0.94
C TRP A 146 12.10 -7.51 1.19
N GLU A 147 11.73 -6.73 2.21
CA GLU A 147 10.34 -6.44 2.55
C GLU A 147 9.58 -5.80 1.37
N ARG A 148 10.21 -4.87 0.66
CA ARG A 148 9.63 -4.23 -0.54
C ARG A 148 9.41 -5.23 -1.67
N ALA A 149 10.41 -6.04 -2.00
CA ALA A 149 10.30 -7.02 -3.06
C ALA A 149 9.25 -8.09 -2.74
N GLN A 150 9.18 -8.53 -1.49
CA GLN A 150 8.14 -9.45 -1.03
C GLN A 150 6.74 -8.84 -1.15
N ALA A 151 6.54 -7.61 -0.68
CA ALA A 151 5.27 -6.91 -0.78
C ALA A 151 4.87 -6.64 -2.25
N ASN A 152 5.84 -6.36 -3.13
CA ASN A 152 5.60 -6.23 -4.55
C ASN A 152 5.14 -7.56 -5.16
N ALA A 153 5.80 -8.67 -4.83
CA ALA A 153 5.43 -10.00 -5.31
C ALA A 153 4.01 -10.41 -4.86
N GLU A 154 3.62 -10.04 -3.63
CA GLU A 154 2.27 -10.27 -3.12
C GLU A 154 1.22 -9.41 -3.84
N ARG A 155 1.53 -8.14 -4.13
CA ARG A 155 0.63 -7.25 -4.87
C ARG A 155 0.38 -7.70 -6.30
N LEU A 156 1.32 -8.42 -6.91
CA LEU A 156 1.17 -8.99 -8.26
C LEU A 156 0.16 -10.14 -8.31
N LEU A 157 -0.33 -10.59 -7.16
CA LEU A 157 -1.43 -11.52 -7.03
C LEU A 157 -2.69 -10.75 -6.62
N VAL A 158 -3.59 -10.55 -7.57
CA VAL A 158 -4.85 -9.81 -7.36
C VAL A 158 -5.92 -10.76 -6.84
N ARG A 159 -6.46 -10.47 -5.65
CA ARG A 159 -7.49 -11.28 -4.99
C ARG A 159 -8.82 -10.55 -4.90
N ALA A 160 -9.91 -11.32 -4.78
CA ALA A 160 -11.26 -10.79 -4.64
C ALA A 160 -11.45 -10.18 -3.23
N PRO A 161 -11.85 -8.90 -3.12
CA PRO A 161 -12.13 -8.27 -1.83
C PRO A 161 -13.48 -8.68 -1.25
N MET A 162 -14.37 -9.24 -2.08
CA MET A 162 -15.72 -9.67 -1.73
C MET A 162 -16.15 -10.81 -2.63
N ALA A 163 -17.12 -11.60 -2.19
CA ALA A 163 -17.79 -12.57 -3.03
C ALA A 163 -18.65 -11.85 -4.09
N GLY A 164 -18.73 -12.41 -5.30
CA GLY A 164 -19.52 -11.80 -6.36
C GLY A 164 -19.22 -12.40 -7.73
N ILE A 165 -19.60 -11.65 -8.76
CA ILE A 165 -19.36 -12.00 -10.17
C ILE A 165 -18.28 -11.07 -10.74
N VAL A 166 -17.37 -11.64 -11.50
CA VAL A 166 -16.27 -10.89 -12.15
C VAL A 166 -16.75 -10.31 -13.48
N ALA A 167 -16.54 -9.02 -13.68
CA ALA A 167 -16.65 -8.35 -14.97
C ALA A 167 -15.30 -7.79 -15.39
N LEU A 168 -14.79 -8.25 -16.53
CA LEU A 168 -13.53 -7.77 -17.10
C LEU A 168 -13.75 -6.39 -17.74
N GLU A 169 -12.84 -5.45 -17.46
CA GLU A 169 -12.82 -4.15 -18.10
C GLU A 169 -12.09 -4.20 -19.44
N SER A 170 -12.46 -3.30 -20.36
CA SER A 170 -11.72 -3.16 -21.61
C SER A 170 -10.40 -2.44 -21.36
N VAL A 171 -9.29 -3.05 -21.76
CA VAL A 171 -7.94 -2.53 -21.66
C VAL A 171 -7.36 -2.23 -23.04
N TRP A 172 -6.44 -1.28 -23.09
CA TRP A 172 -5.72 -0.98 -24.32
C TRP A 172 -4.63 -2.04 -24.57
N ARG A 173 -4.79 -2.84 -25.60
CA ARG A 173 -3.90 -3.94 -26.00
C ARG A 173 -3.36 -3.67 -27.40
N THR A 174 -2.05 -3.71 -27.59
CA THR A 174 -1.40 -3.66 -28.92
C THR A 174 -2.09 -2.78 -29.98
N GLY A 175 -2.63 -1.61 -29.57
CA GLY A 175 -3.32 -0.67 -30.47
C GLY A 175 -4.83 -0.84 -30.57
N THR A 176 -5.45 -1.79 -29.90
CA THR A 176 -6.92 -2.02 -29.86
C THR A 176 -7.47 -2.11 -28.45
N LEU A 177 -8.73 -1.77 -28.26
CA LEU A 177 -9.45 -1.94 -27.02
C LEU A 177 -10.06 -3.34 -26.96
N GLY A 178 -9.80 -4.09 -25.88
CA GLY A 178 -10.33 -5.44 -25.71
C GLY A 178 -10.21 -5.94 -24.28
N HIS A 179 -10.79 -7.10 -23.97
CA HIS A 179 -10.62 -7.72 -22.67
C HIS A 179 -9.18 -8.19 -22.46
N PRO A 180 -8.64 -8.07 -21.24
CA PRO A 180 -7.30 -8.52 -20.92
C PRO A 180 -7.17 -10.04 -21.14
N GLN A 181 -6.02 -10.47 -21.65
CA GLN A 181 -5.68 -11.85 -21.87
C GLN A 181 -4.30 -12.18 -21.29
N GLU A 182 -4.07 -13.47 -21.04
CA GLU A 182 -2.76 -13.96 -20.60
C GLU A 182 -1.68 -13.60 -21.63
N GLY A 183 -0.55 -13.11 -21.15
CA GLY A 183 0.55 -12.59 -21.98
C GLY A 183 0.48 -11.08 -22.26
N ASP A 184 -0.62 -10.39 -21.93
CA ASP A 184 -0.72 -8.95 -22.14
C ASP A 184 0.22 -8.18 -21.21
N GLN A 185 0.83 -7.13 -21.76
CA GLN A 185 1.64 -6.16 -21.02
C GLN A 185 0.81 -4.93 -20.65
N LEU A 186 0.50 -4.78 -19.38
CA LEU A 186 -0.40 -3.76 -18.86
C LEU A 186 0.35 -2.72 -18.00
N TRP A 187 -0.16 -1.48 -18.00
CA TRP A 187 0.38 -0.42 -17.17
C TRP A 187 -0.20 -0.46 -15.75
N GLY A 188 0.64 -0.24 -14.75
CA GLY A 188 0.19 -0.13 -13.37
C GLY A 188 -0.84 0.99 -13.17
N GLY A 189 -1.97 0.66 -12.55
CA GLY A 189 -3.09 1.57 -12.31
C GLY A 189 -4.19 1.55 -13.38
N GLN A 190 -4.02 0.83 -14.48
CA GLN A 190 -5.07 0.62 -15.48
C GLN A 190 -6.20 -0.21 -14.88
N ARG A 191 -7.46 0.10 -15.21
CA ARG A 191 -8.60 -0.72 -14.78
C ARG A 191 -8.51 -2.09 -15.43
N LEU A 192 -8.68 -3.17 -14.65
CA LEU A 192 -8.53 -4.54 -15.10
C LEU A 192 -9.87 -5.28 -15.07
N LEU A 193 -10.53 -5.26 -13.93
CA LEU A 193 -11.77 -5.97 -13.71
C LEU A 193 -12.56 -5.34 -12.54
N ARG A 194 -13.84 -5.70 -12.45
CA ARG A 194 -14.73 -5.40 -11.32
C ARG A 194 -15.27 -6.70 -10.75
N VAL A 195 -15.50 -6.73 -9.44
CA VAL A 195 -16.30 -7.75 -8.77
C VAL A 195 -17.56 -7.05 -8.27
N PHE A 196 -18.72 -7.58 -8.59
CA PHE A 196 -20.00 -7.03 -8.15
C PHE A 196 -20.88 -8.11 -7.55
N ASP A 197 -21.68 -7.72 -6.56
CA ASP A 197 -22.70 -8.60 -5.99
C ASP A 197 -24.05 -8.27 -6.65
N PRO A 198 -24.67 -9.23 -7.39
CA PRO A 198 -25.97 -9.03 -7.98
C PRO A 198 -27.07 -8.71 -6.95
N ALA A 199 -26.90 -9.17 -5.71
CA ALA A 199 -27.89 -8.95 -4.65
C ALA A 199 -27.90 -7.50 -4.11
N GLU A 200 -26.79 -6.77 -4.28
CA GLU A 200 -26.61 -5.41 -3.78
C GLU A 200 -26.61 -4.34 -4.90
N MET A 201 -27.18 -4.67 -6.04
CA MET A 201 -27.25 -3.72 -7.16
C MET A 201 -28.14 -2.51 -6.84
N ARG A 202 -27.74 -1.38 -7.39
CA ARG A 202 -28.44 -0.10 -7.25
C ARG A 202 -28.60 0.54 -8.62
N VAL A 203 -29.65 1.33 -8.81
CA VAL A 203 -29.79 2.15 -10.00
C VAL A 203 -29.47 3.61 -9.69
N ARG A 204 -28.63 4.21 -10.52
CA ARG A 204 -28.31 5.64 -10.46
C ARG A 204 -29.15 6.36 -11.50
N ALA A 205 -29.94 7.31 -11.06
CA ALA A 205 -30.77 8.13 -11.92
C ALA A 205 -30.28 9.59 -11.92
N PHE A 206 -30.39 10.23 -13.07
CA PHE A 206 -30.17 11.66 -13.22
C PHE A 206 -31.55 12.31 -13.32
N VAL A 207 -31.91 13.05 -12.30
CA VAL A 207 -33.24 13.69 -12.22
C VAL A 207 -33.08 15.17 -12.52
N ASP A 208 -33.86 15.67 -13.46
CA ASP A 208 -33.83 17.08 -13.88
C ASP A 208 -34.33 18.02 -12.78
N GLU A 209 -33.85 19.26 -12.74
CA GLU A 209 -34.16 20.26 -11.71
C GLU A 209 -35.66 20.46 -11.48
N PRO A 210 -36.55 20.49 -12.51
CA PRO A 210 -37.99 20.61 -12.29
C PRO A 210 -38.60 19.46 -11.50
N ASP A 211 -38.05 18.24 -11.60
CA ASP A 211 -38.59 17.02 -11.02
C ASP A 211 -37.98 16.67 -9.65
N VAL A 212 -37.03 17.49 -9.16
CA VAL A 212 -36.34 17.23 -7.90
C VAL A 212 -37.27 17.14 -6.69
N ALA A 213 -38.43 17.81 -6.72
CA ALA A 213 -39.45 17.76 -5.68
C ALA A 213 -40.01 16.34 -5.46
N ALA A 214 -39.92 15.46 -6.47
CA ALA A 214 -40.31 14.05 -6.38
C ALA A 214 -39.32 13.20 -5.54
N LEU A 215 -38.10 13.67 -5.35
CA LEU A 215 -37.05 12.96 -4.58
C LEU A 215 -37.25 13.10 -3.06
N THR A 216 -38.41 12.67 -2.56
CA THR A 216 -38.66 12.64 -1.13
C THR A 216 -37.99 11.40 -0.49
N PRO A 217 -37.50 11.49 0.77
CA PRO A 217 -36.86 10.36 1.42
C PRO A 217 -37.75 9.12 1.45
N GLY A 218 -37.24 8.00 0.84
CA GLY A 218 -37.95 6.74 0.78
C GLY A 218 -39.02 6.63 -0.30
N CYS A 219 -39.10 7.57 -1.25
CA CYS A 219 -40.01 7.47 -2.40
C CYS A 219 -39.71 6.17 -3.19
N ARG A 220 -40.78 5.63 -3.80
CA ARG A 220 -40.69 4.41 -4.61
C ARG A 220 -40.54 4.78 -6.07
N ALA A 221 -39.89 3.88 -6.79
CA ALA A 221 -39.75 4.02 -8.23
C ALA A 221 -39.94 2.66 -8.92
N GLU A 222 -40.49 2.67 -10.11
CA GLU A 222 -40.49 1.54 -11.02
C GLU A 222 -39.32 1.68 -11.99
N VAL A 223 -38.49 0.64 -12.08
CA VAL A 223 -37.32 0.57 -12.95
C VAL A 223 -37.60 -0.44 -14.05
N ARG A 224 -37.42 -0.02 -15.28
CA ARG A 224 -37.51 -0.87 -16.47
C ARG A 224 -36.16 -0.89 -17.15
N LEU A 225 -35.59 -2.08 -17.27
CA LEU A 225 -34.30 -2.27 -17.94
C LEU A 225 -34.53 -2.25 -19.46
N ASP A 226 -33.71 -1.52 -20.19
CA ASP A 226 -33.79 -1.49 -21.66
C ASP A 226 -33.51 -2.86 -22.28
N ALA A 227 -32.63 -3.66 -21.63
CA ALA A 227 -32.35 -5.03 -22.06
C ALA A 227 -33.53 -6.00 -21.81
N TYR A 228 -34.43 -5.71 -20.85
CA TYR A 228 -35.56 -6.56 -20.46
C TYR A 228 -36.83 -5.72 -20.27
N PRO A 229 -37.46 -5.20 -21.36
CA PRO A 229 -38.56 -4.24 -21.26
C PRO A 229 -39.82 -4.78 -20.54
N GLY A 230 -39.97 -6.10 -20.52
CA GLY A 230 -41.10 -6.78 -19.84
C GLY A 230 -40.91 -6.92 -18.32
N ALA A 231 -39.69 -6.70 -17.78
CA ALA A 231 -39.42 -6.79 -16.36
C ALA A 231 -39.57 -5.41 -15.71
N VAL A 232 -40.53 -5.29 -14.77
CA VAL A 232 -40.72 -4.09 -13.95
C VAL A 232 -40.16 -4.38 -12.56
N LEU A 233 -39.09 -3.69 -12.20
CA LEU A 233 -38.43 -3.83 -10.91
C LEU A 233 -38.81 -2.67 -10.00
N ARG A 234 -39.10 -2.94 -8.74
CA ARG A 234 -39.36 -1.90 -7.75
C ARG A 234 -38.08 -1.52 -7.02
N ALA A 235 -37.89 -0.21 -6.89
CA ALA A 235 -36.78 0.36 -6.18
C ALA A 235 -37.22 1.47 -5.23
N ARG A 236 -36.42 1.76 -4.23
CA ARG A 236 -36.67 2.82 -3.25
C ARG A 236 -35.47 3.77 -3.21
N LEU A 237 -35.76 5.06 -3.12
CA LEU A 237 -34.74 6.09 -2.97
C LEU A 237 -33.89 5.83 -1.71
N GLU A 238 -32.60 5.63 -1.89
CA GLU A 238 -31.60 5.47 -0.82
C GLU A 238 -30.96 6.82 -0.49
N SER A 239 -30.55 7.55 -1.53
CA SER A 239 -29.93 8.87 -1.37
C SER A 239 -30.10 9.72 -2.62
N ALA A 240 -30.15 11.04 -2.44
CA ALA A 240 -30.09 12.01 -3.51
C ALA A 240 -29.00 13.04 -3.21
N SER A 241 -28.31 13.52 -4.25
CA SER A 241 -27.33 14.58 -4.12
C SER A 241 -28.02 15.88 -3.67
N PRO A 242 -27.48 16.60 -2.67
CA PRO A 242 -28.03 17.90 -2.26
C PRO A 242 -27.66 19.02 -3.25
N ALA A 243 -26.80 18.77 -4.21
CA ALA A 243 -26.31 19.73 -5.20
C ALA A 243 -26.56 19.25 -6.61
N ALA A 244 -27.06 20.16 -7.45
CA ALA A 244 -27.21 19.90 -8.88
C ALA A 244 -25.85 19.96 -9.59
N THR A 245 -25.69 19.09 -10.58
CA THR A 245 -24.56 19.09 -11.50
C THR A 245 -25.02 19.47 -12.90
N ALA A 246 -24.27 20.31 -13.60
CA ALA A 246 -24.52 20.63 -15.00
C ALA A 246 -23.47 19.92 -15.86
N ALA A 247 -23.89 19.22 -16.90
CA ALA A 247 -22.95 18.71 -17.89
C ALA A 247 -22.47 19.86 -18.80
N LEU A 248 -21.21 19.83 -19.20
CA LEU A 248 -20.64 20.83 -20.10
C LEU A 248 -21.48 20.88 -21.39
N GLY A 249 -22.03 22.08 -21.70
CA GLY A 249 -22.82 22.32 -22.93
C GLY A 249 -24.30 22.09 -22.82
N THR A 250 -24.84 21.68 -21.66
CA THR A 250 -26.27 21.57 -21.40
C THR A 250 -26.75 22.61 -20.37
N PRO A 251 -27.81 23.38 -20.63
CA PRO A 251 -28.37 24.33 -19.66
C PRO A 251 -29.14 23.63 -18.54
N LEU A 252 -29.45 22.34 -18.70
CA LEU A 252 -30.21 21.55 -17.73
C LEU A 252 -29.30 21.10 -16.60
N LYS A 253 -29.72 21.35 -15.38
CA LYS A 253 -29.09 20.86 -14.17
C LYS A 253 -29.78 19.58 -13.74
N THR A 254 -28.98 18.60 -13.33
CA THR A 254 -29.47 17.30 -12.89
C THR A 254 -29.01 17.00 -11.47
N PHE A 255 -29.81 16.28 -10.72
CA PHE A 255 -29.52 15.74 -9.41
C PHE A 255 -29.26 14.25 -9.51
N ASP A 256 -28.17 13.79 -8.91
CA ASP A 256 -27.86 12.36 -8.79
C ASP A 256 -28.75 11.73 -7.72
N ALA A 257 -29.48 10.69 -8.07
CA ALA A 257 -30.30 9.92 -7.15
C ALA A 257 -29.94 8.43 -7.24
N ILE A 258 -29.78 7.80 -6.09
CA ILE A 258 -29.46 6.37 -5.97
C ILE A 258 -30.69 5.66 -5.43
N PHE A 259 -31.17 4.66 -6.16
CA PHE A 259 -32.28 3.83 -5.74
C PHE A 259 -31.81 2.40 -5.52
N ARG A 260 -32.25 1.79 -4.43
CA ARG A 260 -32.00 0.39 -4.08
C ARG A 260 -33.18 -0.46 -4.52
N PHE A 261 -32.91 -1.60 -5.19
CA PHE A 261 -33.95 -2.56 -5.55
C PHE A 261 -34.54 -3.22 -4.30
N GLU A 262 -35.87 -3.39 -4.28
CA GLU A 262 -36.60 -4.05 -3.17
C GLU A 262 -36.44 -5.58 -3.22
N ARG A 263 -36.18 -6.13 -4.38
CA ARG A 263 -35.97 -7.57 -4.61
C ARG A 263 -34.76 -7.79 -5.51
N HIS A 264 -34.07 -8.88 -5.26
CA HIS A 264 -33.01 -9.37 -6.15
C HIS A 264 -33.62 -9.93 -7.43
N ASP A 265 -32.97 -9.67 -8.56
CA ASP A 265 -33.30 -10.21 -9.87
C ASP A 265 -32.00 -10.63 -10.60
N ASP A 266 -31.99 -11.84 -11.16
CA ASP A 266 -30.82 -12.40 -11.84
C ASP A 266 -30.47 -11.68 -13.16
N HIS A 267 -31.38 -10.83 -13.67
CA HIS A 267 -31.15 -10.00 -14.86
C HIS A 267 -30.37 -8.72 -14.56
N LEU A 268 -30.14 -8.41 -13.28
CA LEU A 268 -29.41 -7.22 -12.88
C LEU A 268 -27.90 -7.39 -13.14
N MET A 269 -27.41 -6.64 -14.10
CA MET A 269 -25.99 -6.56 -14.45
C MET A 269 -25.50 -5.11 -14.34
N PRO A 270 -24.20 -4.90 -14.07
CA PRO A 270 -23.62 -3.56 -14.09
C PRO A 270 -23.78 -2.90 -15.45
N ASP A 271 -23.89 -1.57 -15.42
CA ASP A 271 -23.92 -0.69 -16.61
C ASP A 271 -25.08 -0.94 -17.59
N LEU A 272 -26.16 -1.60 -17.16
CA LEU A 272 -27.38 -1.64 -17.93
C LEU A 272 -28.10 -0.26 -17.89
N SER A 273 -28.60 0.16 -19.04
CA SER A 273 -29.50 1.32 -19.14
C SER A 273 -30.89 0.95 -18.63
N ALA A 274 -31.50 1.88 -17.92
CA ALA A 274 -32.82 1.70 -17.36
C ALA A 274 -33.65 3.00 -17.41
N ALA A 275 -34.92 2.88 -17.68
CA ALA A 275 -35.88 3.95 -17.47
C ALA A 275 -36.47 3.84 -16.06
N LEU A 276 -36.55 4.97 -15.35
CA LEU A 276 -37.01 5.04 -13.96
C LEU A 276 -38.23 5.96 -13.90
N THR A 277 -39.32 5.44 -13.36
CA THR A 277 -40.56 6.20 -13.12
C THR A 277 -40.73 6.36 -11.60
N ILE A 278 -40.68 7.60 -11.10
CA ILE A 278 -40.83 7.91 -9.69
C ILE A 278 -42.30 8.05 -9.34
N ASP A 279 -42.76 7.35 -8.30
CA ASP A 279 -44.09 7.47 -7.77
C ASP A 279 -44.18 8.72 -6.85
N VAL A 280 -44.92 9.73 -7.29
CA VAL A 280 -45.04 11.03 -6.58
C VAL A 280 -46.18 11.02 -5.56
N GLY A 281 -46.67 9.82 -5.15
CA GLY A 281 -47.69 9.72 -4.06
C GLY A 281 -49.08 10.24 -4.42
N GLY A 282 -49.43 10.20 -5.68
CA GLY A 282 -50.79 10.48 -6.13
C GLY A 282 -51.23 9.32 -7.01
N THR A 283 -52.34 8.69 -6.66
CA THR A 283 -53.08 7.61 -7.31
C THR A 283 -52.80 7.52 -8.82
N LEU A 284 -52.06 6.53 -9.26
CA LEU A 284 -52.05 6.11 -10.64
C LEU A 284 -53.36 5.36 -10.89
N ASP A 285 -54.46 6.11 -11.07
CA ASP A 285 -55.66 5.57 -11.69
C ASP A 285 -55.31 5.24 -13.14
N ALA A 286 -55.45 3.96 -13.43
CA ALA A 286 -55.33 3.42 -14.76
C ALA A 286 -56.50 3.95 -15.64
N THR A 287 -56.29 5.06 -16.29
CA THR A 287 -57.14 5.49 -17.40
C THR A 287 -56.27 5.64 -18.66
N ALA A 288 -56.23 4.54 -19.38
CA ALA A 288 -55.79 4.52 -20.76
C ALA A 288 -56.75 5.42 -21.57
N THR A 289 -56.30 6.63 -21.84
CA THR A 289 -56.97 7.45 -22.86
C THR A 289 -56.29 7.18 -24.19
N GLY A 290 -57.04 6.44 -25.05
CA GLY A 290 -56.63 6.11 -26.40
C GLY A 290 -56.48 7.35 -27.32
N PRO A 291 -55.92 7.18 -28.50
CA PRO A 291 -55.50 8.27 -29.37
C PRO A 291 -56.70 9.07 -29.87
N ARG A 292 -56.74 10.39 -29.66
CA ARG A 292 -57.67 11.32 -30.29
C ARG A 292 -57.45 11.31 -31.81
N LYS A 293 -58.38 10.74 -32.53
CA LYS A 293 -58.59 10.99 -33.95
C LYS A 293 -58.79 12.50 -34.17
N ARG A 294 -57.97 13.08 -35.01
CA ARG A 294 -58.21 14.34 -35.63
C ARG A 294 -59.16 14.05 -36.79
N ASP A 295 -60.46 14.40 -36.63
CA ASP A 295 -61.36 14.54 -37.73
C ASP A 295 -60.99 15.87 -38.41
N GLY A 296 -60.75 15.76 -39.73
CA GLY A 296 -60.68 16.89 -40.60
C GLY A 296 -62.14 17.36 -40.93
N ASP A 297 -62.28 18.65 -41.05
CA ASP A 297 -63.33 19.17 -41.87
C ASP A 297 -62.84 20.34 -42.70
N ALA A 298 -63.19 20.21 -43.97
CA ALA A 298 -62.97 21.14 -45.04
C ALA A 298 -63.92 22.37 -44.88
N GLN A 299 -63.43 23.52 -45.20
CA GLN A 299 -63.90 24.46 -46.18
C GLN A 299 -62.88 25.60 -46.37
#